data_0a808844e3a3d421d10d3ab31d5e9276
#
_entry.id   0a808844e3a3d421d10d3ab31d5e9276
#
_cell.length_a   1.000
_cell.length_b   1.000
_cell.length_c   1.000
_cell.angle_alpha   90.00
_cell.angle_beta   90.00
_cell.angle_gamma   90.00
#
_symmetry.space_group_name_H-M   'P 1'
#
loop_
_entity.id
_entity.type
_entity.pdbx_description
1 polymer ?
#
loop_
_entity_poly.entity_id
_entity_poly.type
_entity_poly.pdbx_seq_one_letter_code
_entity_poly.pdbx_strand_id
1 'polypeptide(L)'
;KKHFLNVEEILSSSGYVDYIMPQLYFGFKNQVKPFKETLDTWNSLIKANNIKLIPALAFYKIGREDVYAKSGSNEWIEDDNIISRQIEYSRTKSKYDGFSLFRYDYIFNTSENEKINNEVKSLRKLLNLDTK
;
A
#
# COMPACT_ATOMS: atom_id res chain seq x y z
N LYS A 1 15.84 -11.40 18.17
CA LYS A 1 14.64 -10.65 17.98
C LYS A 1 13.92 -10.41 19.30
N LYS A 2 13.56 -9.20 19.53
CA LYS A 2 13.06 -8.83 20.84
C LYS A 2 11.57 -8.61 20.87
N HIS A 3 10.87 -9.08 19.88
CA HIS A 3 9.47 -8.81 19.79
C HIS A 3 8.68 -9.72 20.70
N PHE A 4 7.66 -9.17 21.28
CA PHE A 4 6.81 -9.88 22.19
C PHE A 4 5.76 -10.70 21.49
N LEU A 5 5.48 -10.38 20.23
CA LEU A 5 4.49 -11.10 19.46
C LEU A 5 5.19 -12.01 18.48
N ASN A 6 4.71 -13.24 18.42
CA ASN A 6 5.14 -14.15 17.37
C ASN A 6 4.20 -13.95 16.18
N VAL A 7 4.63 -13.10 15.25
CA VAL A 7 3.79 -12.73 14.13
C VAL A 7 3.41 -13.94 13.30
N GLU A 8 4.36 -14.84 13.08
CA GLU A 8 4.05 -16.02 12.28
C GLU A 8 3.00 -16.88 12.92
N GLU A 9 3.07 -17.05 14.24
CA GLU A 9 2.07 -17.85 14.93
C GLU A 9 0.70 -17.19 14.88
N ILE A 10 0.65 -15.86 15.09
CA ILE A 10 -0.60 -15.12 15.05
C ILE A 10 -1.25 -15.23 13.67
N LEU A 11 -0.45 -15.13 12.62
CA LEU A 11 -0.97 -15.16 11.27
C LEU A 11 -1.24 -16.57 10.75
N SER A 12 -0.85 -17.58 11.52
CA SER A 12 -1.07 -18.97 11.14
C SER A 12 -2.28 -19.60 11.80
N SER A 13 -2.84 -18.97 12.80
CA SER A 13 -3.92 -19.56 13.61
C SER A 13 -5.11 -18.62 13.64
N SER A 14 -6.29 -19.17 13.46
CA SER A 14 -7.49 -18.36 13.62
C SER A 14 -7.72 -18.06 15.10
N GLY A 15 -8.42 -16.96 15.35
CA GLY A 15 -8.77 -16.59 16.71
C GLY A 15 -7.96 -15.46 17.30
N TYR A 16 -6.84 -15.08 16.66
CA TYR A 16 -6.05 -13.96 17.15
C TYR A 16 -6.45 -12.65 16.51
N VAL A 17 -6.55 -12.62 15.19
CA VAL A 17 -6.91 -11.40 14.46
C VAL A 17 -7.78 -11.77 13.29
N ASP A 18 -8.55 -10.81 12.79
CA ASP A 18 -9.38 -11.00 11.61
C ASP A 18 -8.71 -10.43 10.36
N TYR A 19 -7.88 -9.43 10.53
CA TYR A 19 -7.13 -8.84 9.40
C TYR A 19 -5.87 -8.19 9.92
N ILE A 20 -4.94 -7.94 9.02
CA ILE A 20 -3.74 -7.16 9.32
C ILE A 20 -3.64 -6.03 8.30
N MET A 21 -3.09 -4.91 8.76
CA MET A 21 -2.97 -3.71 7.94
C MET A 21 -1.53 -3.21 8.03
N PRO A 22 -0.60 -3.86 7.31
CA PRO A 22 0.79 -3.42 7.38
C PRO A 22 0.95 -2.08 6.69
N GLN A 23 1.84 -1.25 7.25
CA GLN A 23 2.14 0.06 6.68
C GLN A 23 3.18 -0.13 5.58
N LEU A 24 2.71 -0.22 4.34
CA LEU A 24 3.58 -0.44 3.20
C LEU A 24 3.87 0.88 2.50
N TYR A 25 4.55 1.75 3.21
CA TYR A 25 4.82 3.11 2.76
C TYR A 25 6.08 3.16 1.91
N PHE A 26 6.17 2.25 0.94
CA PHE A 26 7.34 2.08 0.09
C PHE A 26 6.91 2.08 -1.37
N GLY A 27 7.72 2.70 -2.21
CA GLY A 27 7.46 2.64 -3.65
C GLY A 27 7.95 1.34 -4.25
N PHE A 28 7.67 1.16 -5.54
CA PHE A 28 8.15 -0.01 -6.26
C PHE A 28 9.67 -0.01 -6.40
N LYS A 29 10.25 1.18 -6.49
CA LYS A 29 11.68 1.33 -6.71
C LYS A 29 12.48 1.59 -5.44
N ASN A 30 11.83 1.48 -4.28
CA ASN A 30 12.53 1.63 -3.02
C ASN A 30 13.54 0.51 -2.90
N GLN A 31 14.82 0.89 -2.72
CA GLN A 31 15.89 -0.11 -2.70
C GLN A 31 16.00 -0.86 -1.40
N VAL A 32 15.48 -0.29 -0.33
CA VAL A 32 15.55 -0.94 0.98
C VAL A 32 14.42 -1.92 1.16
N LYS A 33 13.20 -1.49 0.85
CA LYS A 33 12.01 -2.33 0.97
C LYS A 33 11.09 -2.09 -0.22
N PRO A 34 11.34 -2.76 -1.34
CA PRO A 34 10.47 -2.59 -2.49
C PRO A 34 9.04 -3.04 -2.17
N PHE A 35 8.06 -2.32 -2.71
CA PHE A 35 6.68 -2.56 -2.37
C PHE A 35 6.25 -4.01 -2.67
N LYS A 36 6.57 -4.50 -3.86
CA LYS A 36 6.11 -5.82 -4.25
C LYS A 36 6.62 -6.92 -3.35
N GLU A 37 7.92 -6.90 -3.10
CA GLU A 37 8.52 -7.94 -2.27
C GLU A 37 8.02 -7.87 -0.83
N THR A 38 7.82 -6.66 -0.34
CA THR A 38 7.33 -6.50 1.03
C THR A 38 5.89 -6.99 1.15
N LEU A 39 5.06 -6.66 0.19
CA LEU A 39 3.68 -7.13 0.19
C LEU A 39 3.63 -8.65 0.06
N ASP A 40 4.45 -9.20 -0.84
CA ASP A 40 4.50 -10.65 -1.03
C ASP A 40 4.87 -11.37 0.25
N THR A 41 5.82 -10.81 0.99
CA THR A 41 6.23 -11.39 2.28
C THR A 41 5.05 -11.40 3.25
N TRP A 42 4.33 -10.29 3.36
CA TRP A 42 3.19 -10.26 4.26
C TRP A 42 2.13 -11.26 3.85
N ASN A 43 1.84 -11.33 2.55
CA ASN A 43 0.82 -12.27 2.08
C ASN A 43 1.21 -13.72 2.39
N SER A 44 2.50 -14.04 2.25
CA SER A 44 2.95 -15.41 2.48
C SER A 44 2.99 -15.77 3.97
N LEU A 45 3.09 -14.78 4.85
CA LEU A 45 3.08 -15.05 6.28
C LEU A 45 1.68 -15.39 6.80
N ILE A 46 0.64 -15.02 6.06
CA ILE A 46 -0.73 -15.31 6.47
C ILE A 46 -1.07 -16.73 6.07
N LYS A 47 -1.17 -17.62 7.05
CA LYS A 47 -1.49 -19.02 6.79
C LYS A 47 -2.95 -19.34 7.08
N ALA A 48 -3.56 -18.60 8.00
CA ALA A 48 -4.95 -18.87 8.36
C ALA A 48 -5.88 -18.32 7.30
N ASN A 49 -6.92 -19.08 6.97
CA ASN A 49 -7.83 -18.70 5.89
C ASN A 49 -8.71 -17.51 6.21
N ASN A 50 -8.93 -17.25 7.49
CA ASN A 50 -9.83 -16.19 7.89
C ASN A 50 -9.16 -14.84 8.09
N ILE A 51 -7.84 -14.77 7.94
CA ILE A 51 -7.12 -13.51 8.14
C ILE A 51 -6.97 -12.80 6.80
N LYS A 52 -7.35 -11.53 6.78
CA LYS A 52 -7.32 -10.72 5.57
C LYS A 52 -6.15 -9.77 5.57
N LEU A 53 -5.65 -9.45 4.39
CA LEU A 53 -4.53 -8.53 4.20
C LEU A 53 -5.06 -7.21 3.63
N ILE A 54 -4.84 -6.13 4.36
CA ILE A 54 -5.27 -4.80 3.94
C ILE A 54 -4.06 -3.89 3.97
N PRO A 55 -3.35 -3.73 2.84
CA PRO A 55 -2.17 -2.86 2.85
C PRO A 55 -2.55 -1.40 3.06
N ALA A 56 -1.78 -0.72 3.90
CA ALA A 56 -1.92 0.71 4.08
C ALA A 56 -0.89 1.39 3.20
N LEU A 57 -1.34 2.32 2.37
CA LEU A 57 -0.54 2.92 1.33
C LEU A 57 -0.23 4.37 1.64
N ALA A 58 0.93 4.84 1.18
CA ALA A 58 1.42 6.17 1.52
C ALA A 58 1.02 7.20 0.49
N PHE A 59 -0.24 7.61 0.52
CA PHE A 59 -0.73 8.63 -0.39
C PHE A 59 0.03 9.94 -0.21
N TYR A 60 0.47 10.22 1.01
CA TYR A 60 1.15 11.48 1.31
C TYR A 60 2.51 11.63 0.63
N LYS A 61 3.07 10.56 0.10
CA LYS A 61 4.38 10.64 -0.55
C LYS A 61 4.31 11.13 -1.98
N ILE A 62 3.14 11.18 -2.57
CA ILE A 62 3.00 11.58 -3.96
C ILE A 62 3.58 12.98 -4.16
N GLY A 63 4.49 13.10 -5.13
CA GLY A 63 5.13 14.37 -5.44
C GLY A 63 6.27 14.75 -4.51
N ARG A 64 6.70 13.85 -3.66
CA ARG A 64 7.75 14.15 -2.68
C ARG A 64 8.91 13.19 -2.83
N GLU A 65 10.08 13.65 -2.44
CA GLU A 65 11.27 12.81 -2.41
C GLU A 65 11.19 11.87 -1.22
N ASP A 66 11.51 10.60 -1.45
CA ASP A 66 11.57 9.61 -0.38
C ASP A 66 13.04 9.39 -0.05
N VAL A 67 13.56 10.16 0.91
CA VAL A 67 14.99 10.23 1.16
C VAL A 67 15.58 8.90 1.62
N TYR A 68 14.78 8.00 2.11
CA TYR A 68 15.29 6.71 2.60
C TYR A 68 15.24 5.61 1.54
N ALA A 69 14.80 5.92 0.34
CA ALA A 69 14.63 4.91 -0.70
C ALA A 69 15.88 4.73 -1.57
N LYS A 70 16.96 5.40 -1.26
CA LYS A 70 18.21 5.35 -1.99
C LYS A 70 17.99 5.69 -3.45
N SER A 71 18.33 4.80 -4.38
CA SER A 71 18.19 5.13 -5.80
C SER A 71 16.74 5.31 -6.22
N GLY A 72 15.78 4.87 -5.42
CA GLY A 72 14.37 5.07 -5.71
C GLY A 72 13.78 6.32 -5.09
N SER A 73 14.61 7.26 -4.64
CA SER A 73 14.14 8.41 -3.87
C SER A 73 13.22 9.33 -4.65
N ASN A 74 13.31 9.36 -5.96
CA ASN A 74 12.51 10.26 -6.79
C ASN A 74 11.32 9.57 -7.46
N GLU A 75 11.05 8.34 -7.10
CA GLU A 75 9.97 7.60 -7.74
C GLU A 75 8.63 8.32 -7.63
N TRP A 76 8.33 8.83 -6.43
CA TRP A 76 7.06 9.49 -6.19
C TRP A 76 6.92 10.82 -6.90
N ILE A 77 8.04 11.37 -7.38
CA ILE A 77 8.03 12.59 -8.18
C ILE A 77 7.95 12.26 -9.66
N GLU A 78 8.69 11.25 -10.10
CA GLU A 78 8.86 10.98 -11.52
C GLU A 78 7.83 10.02 -12.10
N ASP A 79 7.38 9.06 -11.30
CA ASP A 79 6.48 8.03 -11.81
C ASP A 79 5.03 8.41 -11.55
N ASP A 80 4.15 7.88 -12.37
CA ASP A 80 2.72 8.17 -12.29
C ASP A 80 1.94 6.97 -11.81
N ASN A 81 0.77 7.24 -11.23
CA ASN A 81 -0.21 6.21 -10.88
C ASN A 81 0.35 5.18 -9.93
N ILE A 82 1.21 5.62 -9.00
CA ILE A 82 1.86 4.68 -8.11
C ILE A 82 0.84 4.00 -7.20
N ILE A 83 -0.06 4.77 -6.61
CA ILE A 83 -1.05 4.19 -5.70
C ILE A 83 -1.98 3.24 -6.44
N SER A 84 -2.46 3.64 -7.62
CA SER A 84 -3.32 2.77 -8.42
C SER A 84 -2.62 1.46 -8.76
N ARG A 85 -1.35 1.55 -9.16
CA ARG A 85 -0.60 0.34 -9.49
C ARG A 85 -0.34 -0.52 -8.27
N GLN A 86 -0.16 0.10 -7.10
CA GLN A 86 0.00 -0.67 -5.88
C GLN A 86 -1.27 -1.42 -5.52
N ILE A 87 -2.43 -0.79 -5.72
CA ILE A 87 -3.69 -1.45 -5.48
C ILE A 87 -3.89 -2.60 -6.48
N GLU A 88 -3.59 -2.34 -7.76
CA GLU A 88 -3.73 -3.38 -8.77
C GLU A 88 -2.86 -4.59 -8.46
N TYR A 89 -1.62 -4.34 -8.05
CA TYR A 89 -0.74 -5.45 -7.68
C TYR A 89 -1.27 -6.17 -6.44
N SER A 90 -1.77 -5.41 -5.46
CA SER A 90 -2.29 -6.02 -4.24
C SER A 90 -3.47 -6.94 -4.53
N ARG A 91 -4.30 -6.57 -5.50
CA ARG A 91 -5.46 -7.38 -5.86
C ARG A 91 -5.10 -8.78 -6.37
N THR A 92 -3.84 -8.98 -6.76
CA THR A 92 -3.41 -10.30 -7.20
C THR A 92 -3.09 -11.24 -6.05
N LYS A 93 -3.07 -10.75 -4.81
CA LYS A 93 -2.69 -11.56 -3.67
C LYS A 93 -3.91 -12.29 -3.10
N SER A 94 -3.68 -13.54 -2.68
CA SER A 94 -4.78 -14.39 -2.24
C SER A 94 -5.46 -13.89 -0.98
N LYS A 95 -4.74 -13.19 -0.11
CA LYS A 95 -5.30 -12.71 1.15
C LYS A 95 -5.82 -11.29 1.08
N TYR A 96 -5.66 -10.62 -0.04
CA TYR A 96 -6.07 -9.23 -0.19
C TYR A 96 -7.57 -9.07 0.04
N ASP A 97 -7.95 -8.05 0.80
CA ASP A 97 -9.35 -7.77 1.06
C ASP A 97 -9.64 -6.28 1.12
N GLY A 98 -8.76 -5.46 0.56
CA GLY A 98 -8.96 -4.03 0.55
C GLY A 98 -7.67 -3.30 0.81
N PHE A 99 -7.76 -1.99 0.90
CA PHE A 99 -6.59 -1.15 1.14
C PHE A 99 -6.99 0.03 2.01
N SER A 100 -5.99 0.67 2.59
CA SER A 100 -6.17 1.90 3.35
C SER A 100 -5.23 2.96 2.81
N LEU A 101 -5.68 4.20 2.76
CA LEU A 101 -4.86 5.30 2.27
C LEU A 101 -4.47 6.22 3.40
N PHE A 102 -3.20 6.51 3.50
CA PHE A 102 -2.66 7.42 4.49
C PHE A 102 -1.97 8.55 3.76
N ARG A 103 -2.43 9.66 3.80
CA ARG A 103 -3.52 10.39 4.43
C ARG A 103 -4.48 10.76 3.31
N TYR A 104 -5.72 10.59 3.54
CA TYR A 104 -6.69 10.76 2.45
C TYR A 104 -7.27 12.16 2.35
N ASP A 105 -6.67 13.13 3.05
CA ASP A 105 -7.14 14.51 2.98
C ASP A 105 -7.25 15.00 1.54
N TYR A 106 -6.33 14.57 0.69
CA TYR A 106 -6.28 15.02 -0.70
C TYR A 106 -7.30 14.35 -1.59
N ILE A 107 -7.94 13.30 -1.13
CA ILE A 107 -8.91 12.57 -1.97
C ILE A 107 -10.16 13.42 -2.16
N PHE A 108 -10.56 14.12 -1.13
CA PHE A 108 -11.79 14.90 -1.16
C PHE A 108 -11.53 16.39 -1.37
N ASN A 109 -10.31 16.84 -1.26
CA ASN A 109 -9.96 18.24 -1.40
C ASN A 109 -9.14 18.44 -2.65
N THR A 110 -9.43 19.52 -3.38
CA THR A 110 -8.64 19.87 -4.55
C THR A 110 -7.25 20.29 -4.11
N SER A 111 -6.24 19.75 -4.78
CA SER A 111 -4.87 20.11 -4.53
C SER A 111 -4.35 20.95 -5.68
N GLU A 112 -3.41 21.85 -5.38
CA GLU A 112 -2.71 22.58 -6.43
C GLU A 112 -1.60 21.74 -7.06
N ASN A 113 -1.27 20.63 -6.44
CA ASN A 113 -0.26 19.72 -6.97
C ASN A 113 -0.89 18.84 -8.03
N GLU A 114 -0.46 19.05 -9.27
CA GLU A 114 -1.02 18.32 -10.40
C GLU A 114 -0.76 16.81 -10.26
N LYS A 115 0.38 16.45 -9.70
CA LYS A 115 0.71 15.05 -9.50
C LYS A 115 -0.30 14.36 -8.59
N ILE A 116 -0.69 15.03 -7.51
CA ILE A 116 -1.69 14.50 -6.59
C ILE A 116 -3.03 14.39 -7.30
N ASN A 117 -3.40 15.40 -8.08
CA ASN A 117 -4.68 15.37 -8.78
C ASN A 117 -4.74 14.24 -9.79
N ASN A 118 -3.62 13.96 -10.47
CA ASN A 118 -3.56 12.86 -11.41
C ASN A 118 -3.68 11.51 -10.73
N GLU A 119 -3.06 11.36 -9.56
CA GLU A 119 -3.18 10.12 -8.80
C GLU A 119 -4.62 9.92 -8.33
N VAL A 120 -5.26 10.98 -7.87
CA VAL A 120 -6.67 10.89 -7.44
C VAL A 120 -7.55 10.48 -8.61
N LYS A 121 -7.32 11.08 -9.78
CA LYS A 121 -8.11 10.75 -10.97
C LYS A 121 -7.93 9.28 -11.34
N SER A 122 -6.71 8.81 -11.33
CA SER A 122 -6.41 7.42 -11.63
C SER A 122 -7.08 6.48 -10.62
N LEU A 123 -7.02 6.86 -9.35
CA LEU A 123 -7.61 6.06 -8.28
C LEU A 123 -9.13 5.99 -8.42
N ARG A 124 -9.77 7.13 -8.70
CA ARG A 124 -11.22 7.16 -8.87
C ARG A 124 -11.64 6.28 -10.04
N LYS A 125 -10.87 6.30 -11.11
CA LYS A 125 -11.15 5.45 -12.26
C LYS A 125 -11.03 3.98 -11.88
N LEU A 126 -9.98 3.64 -11.16
CA LEU A 126 -9.76 2.25 -10.74
C LEU A 126 -10.91 1.75 -9.86
N LEU A 127 -11.43 2.62 -9.01
CA LEU A 127 -12.49 2.25 -8.07
C LEU A 127 -13.89 2.48 -8.66
N ASN A 128 -13.99 2.90 -9.91
CA ASN A 128 -15.26 3.15 -10.58
C ASN A 128 -16.10 4.23 -9.89
N LEU A 129 -15.44 5.23 -9.35
CA LEU A 129 -16.15 6.30 -8.66
C LEU A 129 -16.68 7.37 -9.60
N ASP A 130 -16.23 7.34 -10.87
CA ASP A 130 -16.64 8.31 -11.88
C ASP A 130 -17.49 7.70 -12.98
N THR A 131 -18.24 6.67 -12.68
CA THR A 131 -18.98 5.92 -13.69
C THR A 131 -20.35 6.49 -13.99
N LYS A 132 -20.67 7.61 -13.43
CA LYS A 132 -21.99 8.20 -13.66
C LYS A 132 -22.13 8.83 -15.01
#